data_549b468bec0e477629f798b9363b2381
#
_entry.id   549b468bec0e477629f798b9363b2381
#
_cell.length_a   1.000
_cell.length_b   1.000
_cell.length_c   1.000
_cell.angle_alpha   90.00
_cell.angle_beta   90.00
_cell.angle_gamma   90.00
#
_symmetry.space_group_name_H-M   'P 1'
#
loop_
_entity.id
_entity.type
_entity.pdbx_description
1 polymer ?
#
loop_
_entity_poly.entity_id
_entity_poly.type
_entity_poly.pdbx_seq_one_letter_code
_entity_poly.pdbx_strand_id
1 'polypeptide(L)'
;QNPNYWVDKFTFQGKIVNRDSAMKMMVDKSGMPGPSTWIGGQYPKGQNNFPVTGISWYEASAYAKYVNKSLPTIYHWNIAANTAAAEQIIPYSNFSKEGTVEVGSLNGVTRYGVYDMAGNVREWCSNTISGNQKVILGGGYTDMNYSFQDIFGQNPLNRSESNGIRLVEYLNGTPEKKSLNDIILQERDFLNEKLVSEEIFESYLNNFKYDKIDLNPKVLMKDDTTFD
;
A
#
# COMPACT_ATOMS: atom_id res chain seq x y z
N GLN A 1 -5.62 22.57 15.57
CA GLN A 1 -5.24 21.19 15.93
C GLN A 1 -5.98 20.76 17.21
N ASN A 2 -7.27 20.41 17.05
CA ASN A 2 -8.09 19.97 18.18
C ASN A 2 -7.54 18.66 18.77
N PRO A 3 -7.17 18.63 20.06
CA PRO A 3 -6.59 17.45 20.71
C PRO A 3 -7.45 16.20 20.66
N ASN A 4 -8.76 16.35 20.59
CA ASN A 4 -9.72 15.25 20.68
C ASN A 4 -9.64 14.25 19.50
N TYR A 5 -9.06 14.65 18.39
CA TYR A 5 -8.93 13.80 17.20
C TYR A 5 -7.61 13.02 17.16
N TRP A 6 -6.63 13.41 17.97
CA TRP A 6 -5.30 12.78 17.97
C TRP A 6 -5.26 11.60 18.94
N VAL A 7 -4.35 10.66 18.64
CA VAL A 7 -4.05 9.57 19.56
C VAL A 7 -3.27 10.08 20.78
N ASP A 8 -3.33 9.35 21.89
CA ASP A 8 -2.68 9.77 23.14
C ASP A 8 -1.16 9.61 23.10
N LYS A 9 -0.64 8.70 22.26
CA LYS A 9 0.78 8.38 22.21
C LYS A 9 1.30 8.42 20.78
N PHE A 10 2.40 9.14 20.60
CA PHE A 10 3.18 9.16 19.36
C PHE A 10 4.42 8.28 19.54
N THR A 11 4.80 7.53 18.54
CA THR A 11 6.00 6.71 18.55
C THR A 11 6.91 7.06 17.38
N PHE A 12 8.20 7.10 17.65
CA PHE A 12 9.24 7.26 16.65
C PHE A 12 10.37 6.26 16.94
N GLN A 13 10.67 5.40 16.01
CA GLN A 13 11.69 4.33 16.17
C GLN A 13 11.50 3.53 17.47
N GLY A 14 10.25 3.15 17.79
CA GLY A 14 9.91 2.39 18.99
C GLY A 14 9.91 3.19 20.30
N LYS A 15 10.28 4.47 20.29
CA LYS A 15 10.26 5.34 21.46
C LYS A 15 9.03 6.23 21.48
N ILE A 16 8.48 6.49 22.68
CA ILE A 16 7.39 7.44 22.85
C ILE A 16 7.94 8.86 22.64
N VAL A 17 7.30 9.60 21.76
CA VAL A 17 7.57 11.03 21.52
C VAL A 17 6.47 11.85 22.18
N ASN A 18 6.84 12.93 22.83
CA ASN A 18 5.84 13.81 23.40
C ASN A 18 5.06 14.53 22.29
N ARG A 19 3.82 14.91 22.60
CA ARG A 19 2.90 15.49 21.64
C ARG A 19 3.42 16.77 20.98
N ASP A 20 4.00 17.67 21.74
CA ASP A 20 4.47 18.96 21.22
C ASP A 20 5.60 18.76 20.20
N SER A 21 6.50 17.82 20.49
CA SER A 21 7.55 17.44 19.55
C SER A 21 6.99 16.80 18.28
N ALA A 22 5.98 15.92 18.39
CA ALA A 22 5.32 15.32 17.24
C ALA A 22 4.60 16.39 16.39
N MET A 23 3.89 17.33 17.03
CA MET A 23 3.18 18.40 16.32
C MET A 23 4.11 19.33 15.54
N LYS A 24 5.33 19.58 16.05
CA LYS A 24 6.36 20.37 15.34
C LYS A 24 6.85 19.69 14.06
N MET A 25 6.69 18.37 13.95
CA MET A 25 7.04 17.62 12.74
C MET A 25 5.92 17.65 11.70
N MET A 26 4.68 17.97 12.10
CA MET A 26 3.48 17.92 11.25
C MET A 26 3.18 19.29 10.64
N VAL A 27 4.18 19.80 9.91
CA VAL A 27 4.12 21.10 9.24
C VAL A 27 4.39 20.95 7.74
N ASP A 28 3.88 21.90 6.97
CA ASP A 28 4.12 22.02 5.55
C ASP A 28 5.50 22.65 5.24
N LYS A 29 5.79 22.88 3.96
CA LYS A 29 7.06 23.48 3.51
C LYS A 29 7.31 24.90 4.04
N SER A 30 6.27 25.59 4.51
CA SER A 30 6.36 26.94 5.09
C SER A 30 6.43 26.93 6.61
N GLY A 31 6.33 25.76 7.26
CA GLY A 31 6.28 25.61 8.71
C GLY A 31 4.88 25.77 9.31
N MET A 32 3.82 25.89 8.49
CA MET A 32 2.45 25.90 8.96
C MET A 32 1.93 24.46 9.15
N PRO A 33 1.01 24.23 10.10
CA PRO A 33 0.37 22.90 10.24
C PRO A 33 -0.30 22.47 8.95
N GLY A 34 0.08 21.29 8.46
CA GLY A 34 -0.45 20.74 7.20
C GLY A 34 0.44 19.68 6.57
N PRO A 35 -0.02 19.02 5.48
CA PRO A 35 0.74 18.05 4.70
C PRO A 35 2.10 18.58 4.26
N SER A 36 3.15 17.74 4.28
CA SER A 36 4.51 18.16 3.91
C SER A 36 4.66 18.64 2.48
N THR A 37 3.72 18.32 1.62
CA THR A 37 3.68 18.72 0.21
C THR A 37 3.06 20.11 -0.01
N TRP A 38 2.38 20.67 1.00
CA TRP A 38 1.70 21.94 0.93
C TRP A 38 2.64 23.12 1.21
N ILE A 39 2.16 24.34 0.96
CA ILE A 39 2.84 25.60 1.26
C ILE A 39 1.82 26.60 1.79
N GLY A 40 2.08 27.23 2.93
CA GLY A 40 1.19 28.22 3.54
C GLY A 40 -0.17 27.67 3.94
N GLY A 41 -0.23 26.38 4.31
CA GLY A 41 -1.47 25.68 4.64
C GLY A 41 -2.36 25.39 3.43
N GLN A 42 -1.84 25.53 2.22
CA GLN A 42 -2.57 25.39 0.94
C GLN A 42 -1.96 24.29 0.09
N TYR A 43 -2.80 23.49 -0.58
CA TYR A 43 -2.34 22.55 -1.61
C TYR A 43 -1.85 23.30 -2.87
N PRO A 44 -0.99 22.70 -3.69
CA PRO A 44 -0.47 23.33 -4.90
C PRO A 44 -1.59 23.76 -5.84
N LYS A 45 -1.45 24.94 -6.44
CA LYS A 45 -2.44 25.48 -7.38
C LYS A 45 -2.71 24.51 -8.52
N GLY A 46 -3.98 24.26 -8.80
CA GLY A 46 -4.41 23.35 -9.86
C GLY A 46 -4.53 21.89 -9.41
N GLN A 47 -4.19 21.55 -8.15
CA GLN A 47 -4.23 20.19 -7.63
C GLN A 47 -5.43 19.91 -6.68
N ASN A 48 -6.54 20.59 -6.89
CA ASN A 48 -7.76 20.40 -6.08
C ASN A 48 -8.38 18.99 -6.18
N ASN A 49 -8.13 18.29 -7.27
CA ASN A 49 -8.62 16.91 -7.51
C ASN A 49 -7.52 15.85 -7.32
N PHE A 50 -6.33 16.24 -6.88
CA PHE A 50 -5.23 15.32 -6.63
C PHE A 50 -5.33 14.72 -5.21
N PRO A 51 -4.76 13.52 -4.98
CA PRO A 51 -4.72 12.97 -3.65
C PRO A 51 -3.88 13.83 -2.71
N VAL A 52 -4.31 13.97 -1.47
CA VAL A 52 -3.50 14.59 -0.41
C VAL A 52 -2.34 13.66 -0.09
N THR A 53 -1.12 14.20 -0.12
CA THR A 53 0.12 13.46 0.13
C THR A 53 1.00 14.14 1.16
N GLY A 54 2.04 13.44 1.62
CA GLY A 54 2.94 14.01 2.61
C GLY A 54 2.35 14.05 4.01
N ILE A 55 1.51 13.08 4.35
CA ILE A 55 0.87 12.93 5.66
C ILE A 55 1.38 11.69 6.39
N SER A 56 1.57 11.83 7.69
CA SER A 56 1.85 10.72 8.61
C SER A 56 0.59 9.89 8.89
N TRP A 57 0.77 8.69 9.42
CA TRP A 57 -0.34 7.88 9.92
C TRP A 57 -1.17 8.61 10.99
N TYR A 58 -0.50 9.40 11.84
CA TYR A 58 -1.17 10.17 12.89
C TYR A 58 -2.07 11.26 12.31
N GLU A 59 -1.60 12.00 11.31
CA GLU A 59 -2.42 12.99 10.58
C GLU A 59 -3.60 12.32 9.89
N ALA A 60 -3.35 11.21 9.20
CA ALA A 60 -4.38 10.40 8.54
C ALA A 60 -5.45 9.92 9.52
N SER A 61 -5.04 9.36 10.66
CA SER A 61 -5.95 8.89 11.72
C SER A 61 -6.74 10.03 12.37
N ALA A 62 -6.09 11.18 12.63
CA ALA A 62 -6.76 12.34 13.20
C ALA A 62 -7.80 12.93 12.24
N TYR A 63 -7.48 12.99 10.94
CA TYR A 63 -8.41 13.45 9.93
C TYR A 63 -9.59 12.49 9.77
N ALA A 64 -9.35 11.18 9.77
CA ALA A 64 -10.43 10.19 9.73
C ALA A 64 -11.43 10.40 10.88
N LYS A 65 -10.94 10.55 12.11
CA LYS A 65 -11.80 10.86 13.28
C LYS A 65 -12.54 12.20 13.14
N TYR A 66 -11.87 13.22 12.61
CA TYR A 66 -12.49 14.53 12.42
C TYR A 66 -13.70 14.50 11.51
N VAL A 67 -13.64 13.70 10.43
CA VAL A 67 -14.74 13.52 9.47
C VAL A 67 -15.67 12.34 9.81
N ASN A 68 -15.56 11.80 11.04
CA ASN A 68 -16.34 10.66 11.51
C ASN A 68 -16.23 9.42 10.62
N LYS A 69 -15.01 9.15 10.13
CA LYS A 69 -14.65 7.97 9.33
C LYS A 69 -13.47 7.24 9.97
N SER A 70 -13.00 6.20 9.31
CA SER A 70 -11.88 5.39 9.78
C SER A 70 -10.85 5.17 8.67
N LEU A 71 -9.62 4.86 9.05
CA LEU A 71 -8.68 4.21 8.15
C LEU A 71 -9.14 2.76 7.90
N PRO A 72 -8.97 2.23 6.69
CA PRO A 72 -9.29 0.84 6.42
C PRO A 72 -8.40 -0.08 7.26
N THR A 73 -8.90 -1.26 7.60
CA THR A 73 -8.00 -2.35 7.96
C THR A 73 -7.40 -2.96 6.70
N ILE A 74 -6.28 -3.65 6.82
CA ILE A 74 -5.66 -4.38 5.70
C ILE A 74 -6.66 -5.30 4.99
N TYR A 75 -7.56 -5.94 5.73
CA TYR A 75 -8.55 -6.87 5.18
C TYR A 75 -9.58 -6.15 4.31
N HIS A 76 -10.14 -5.04 4.81
CA HIS A 76 -11.12 -4.24 4.07
C HIS A 76 -10.48 -3.58 2.84
N TRP A 77 -9.24 -3.11 2.98
CA TRP A 77 -8.49 -2.54 1.89
C TRP A 77 -8.25 -3.59 0.77
N ASN A 78 -7.79 -4.78 1.13
CA ASN A 78 -7.53 -5.87 0.16
C ASN A 78 -8.81 -6.33 -0.56
N ILE A 79 -9.95 -6.37 0.14
CA ILE A 79 -11.24 -6.68 -0.50
C ILE A 79 -11.56 -5.59 -1.54
N ALA A 80 -11.48 -4.31 -1.16
CA ALA A 80 -11.76 -3.21 -2.07
C ALA A 80 -10.80 -3.15 -3.27
N ALA A 81 -9.52 -3.42 -3.03
CA ALA A 81 -8.46 -3.44 -4.03
C ALA A 81 -8.58 -4.61 -5.01
N ASN A 82 -9.22 -5.73 -4.59
CA ASN A 82 -9.31 -6.92 -5.40
C ASN A 82 -7.94 -7.36 -5.95
N THR A 83 -6.95 -7.49 -5.07
CA THR A 83 -5.55 -7.76 -5.42
C THR A 83 -5.36 -9.04 -6.27
N ALA A 84 -6.32 -9.97 -6.23
CA ALA A 84 -6.33 -11.15 -7.10
C ALA A 84 -6.49 -10.81 -8.60
N ALA A 85 -7.00 -9.62 -8.92
CA ALA A 85 -7.14 -9.14 -10.30
C ALA A 85 -6.08 -8.09 -10.67
N ALA A 86 -4.91 -8.15 -10.06
CA ALA A 86 -3.82 -7.20 -10.25
C ALA A 86 -3.45 -6.99 -11.72
N GLU A 87 -3.41 -8.06 -12.50
CA GLU A 87 -3.10 -8.04 -13.94
C GLU A 87 -4.07 -7.18 -14.76
N GLN A 88 -5.31 -7.02 -14.28
CA GLN A 88 -6.35 -6.21 -14.95
C GLN A 88 -6.33 -4.75 -14.47
N ILE A 89 -5.77 -4.46 -13.31
CA ILE A 89 -5.79 -3.14 -12.65
C ILE A 89 -4.49 -2.39 -12.89
N ILE A 90 -3.35 -3.03 -12.64
CA ILE A 90 -2.02 -2.42 -12.69
C ILE A 90 -1.70 -1.71 -14.02
N PRO A 91 -1.99 -2.30 -15.21
CA PRO A 91 -1.65 -1.66 -16.48
C PRO A 91 -2.32 -0.29 -16.70
N TYR A 92 -3.41 -0.02 -15.97
CA TYR A 92 -4.20 1.20 -16.07
C TYR A 92 -4.06 2.09 -14.84
N SER A 93 -3.03 1.88 -14.02
CA SER A 93 -2.77 2.55 -12.76
C SER A 93 -1.51 3.41 -12.82
N ASN A 94 -1.35 4.36 -11.88
CA ASN A 94 -0.22 5.28 -11.89
C ASN A 94 0.99 4.74 -11.14
N PHE A 95 1.93 4.16 -11.89
CA PHE A 95 3.30 3.82 -11.45
C PHE A 95 4.35 4.51 -12.34
N SER A 96 4.02 5.71 -12.87
CA SER A 96 4.80 6.42 -13.91
C SER A 96 6.11 7.00 -13.42
N LYS A 97 6.28 7.18 -12.09
CA LYS A 97 7.38 7.90 -11.44
C LYS A 97 7.43 9.41 -11.68
N GLU A 98 6.48 9.97 -12.41
CA GLU A 98 6.45 11.39 -12.77
C GLU A 98 5.73 12.25 -11.73
N GLY A 99 4.79 11.68 -10.98
CA GLY A 99 4.00 12.38 -9.97
C GLY A 99 2.64 11.76 -9.77
N THR A 100 1.87 12.33 -8.84
CA THR A 100 0.47 11.95 -8.66
C THR A 100 -0.39 12.48 -9.81
N VAL A 101 -1.49 11.80 -10.09
CA VAL A 101 -2.52 12.22 -11.05
C VAL A 101 -3.84 12.50 -10.32
N GLU A 102 -4.77 13.17 -10.97
CA GLU A 102 -6.11 13.42 -10.44
C GLU A 102 -6.80 12.10 -10.07
N VAL A 103 -7.53 12.09 -8.96
CA VAL A 103 -8.24 10.90 -8.49
C VAL A 103 -9.29 10.47 -9.51
N GLY A 104 -9.35 9.17 -9.80
CA GLY A 104 -10.30 8.59 -10.75
C GLY A 104 -10.04 8.94 -12.21
N SER A 105 -8.88 9.53 -12.56
CA SER A 105 -8.57 9.91 -13.94
C SER A 105 -8.08 8.76 -14.82
N LEU A 106 -7.66 7.65 -14.20
CA LEU A 106 -7.16 6.47 -14.87
C LEU A 106 -8.16 5.31 -14.82
N ASN A 107 -8.01 4.36 -15.73
CA ASN A 107 -8.95 3.23 -15.87
C ASN A 107 -8.60 2.02 -14.98
N GLY A 108 -7.66 2.15 -14.06
CA GLY A 108 -7.32 1.14 -13.05
C GLY A 108 -8.39 1.01 -11.97
N VAL A 109 -9.59 0.53 -12.37
CA VAL A 109 -10.75 0.40 -11.50
C VAL A 109 -10.96 -1.05 -11.07
N THR A 110 -11.29 -1.26 -9.80
CA THR A 110 -11.58 -2.59 -9.28
C THR A 110 -13.00 -3.05 -9.66
N ARG A 111 -13.28 -4.35 -9.51
CA ARG A 111 -14.64 -4.91 -9.73
C ARG A 111 -15.73 -4.26 -8.88
N TYR A 112 -15.35 -3.57 -7.82
CA TYR A 112 -16.28 -2.84 -6.94
C TYR A 112 -16.43 -1.37 -7.33
N GLY A 113 -15.86 -0.94 -8.44
CA GLY A 113 -15.92 0.44 -8.91
C GLY A 113 -15.00 1.41 -8.15
N VAL A 114 -13.98 0.90 -7.45
CA VAL A 114 -13.03 1.72 -6.69
C VAL A 114 -11.82 2.03 -7.56
N TYR A 115 -11.52 3.32 -7.70
CA TYR A 115 -10.38 3.83 -8.46
C TYR A 115 -9.13 3.97 -7.58
N ASP A 116 -7.96 4.00 -8.22
CA ASP A 116 -6.66 4.32 -7.63
C ASP A 116 -6.25 3.44 -6.43
N MET A 117 -6.75 2.20 -6.38
CA MET A 117 -6.31 1.23 -5.38
C MET A 117 -4.88 0.77 -5.64
N ALA A 118 -4.45 0.77 -6.90
CA ALA A 118 -3.09 0.45 -7.32
C ALA A 118 -2.37 1.72 -7.76
N GLY A 119 -1.20 2.01 -7.18
CA GLY A 119 -0.39 3.16 -7.56
C GLY A 119 -0.95 4.50 -7.07
N ASN A 120 -0.56 5.56 -7.73
CA ASN A 120 -0.82 6.95 -7.41
C ASN A 120 -0.23 7.33 -6.03
N VAL A 121 -0.88 6.96 -4.92
CA VAL A 121 -0.37 7.15 -3.57
C VAL A 121 -0.52 5.89 -2.73
N ARG A 122 0.43 5.65 -1.83
CA ARG A 122 0.29 4.64 -0.79
C ARG A 122 -0.78 5.07 0.20
N GLU A 123 -1.55 4.13 0.69
CA GLU A 123 -2.69 4.40 1.57
C GLU A 123 -2.49 3.80 2.95
N TRP A 124 -2.52 4.66 3.98
CA TRP A 124 -2.39 4.24 5.37
C TRP A 124 -3.56 3.36 5.82
N CYS A 125 -3.23 2.24 6.47
CA CYS A 125 -4.18 1.36 7.13
C CYS A 125 -4.12 1.49 8.66
N SER A 126 -5.15 1.01 9.35
CA SER A 126 -5.25 1.07 10.81
C SER A 126 -4.32 0.08 11.52
N ASN A 127 -4.00 -1.06 10.88
CA ASN A 127 -3.21 -2.13 11.48
C ASN A 127 -1.77 -1.72 11.77
N THR A 128 -1.22 -2.37 12.80
CA THR A 128 0.21 -2.34 13.12
C THR A 128 0.87 -3.59 12.54
N ILE A 129 2.12 -3.45 12.16
CA ILE A 129 2.99 -4.55 11.77
C ILE A 129 4.24 -4.52 12.67
N SER A 130 5.10 -5.52 12.60
CA SER A 130 6.30 -5.67 13.43
C SER A 130 7.02 -4.34 13.73
N GLY A 131 7.49 -4.14 14.97
CA GLY A 131 8.27 -2.97 15.38
C GLY A 131 7.48 -1.66 15.49
N ASN A 132 6.19 -1.70 15.78
CA ASN A 132 5.29 -0.53 15.85
C ASN A 132 5.15 0.27 14.54
N GLN A 133 5.45 -0.35 13.43
CA GLN A 133 5.18 0.23 12.12
C GLN A 133 3.68 0.14 11.79
N LYS A 134 3.18 1.06 10.99
CA LYS A 134 1.82 1.04 10.48
C LYS A 134 1.81 0.50 9.05
N VAL A 135 0.78 -0.29 8.76
CA VAL A 135 0.59 -0.84 7.42
C VAL A 135 0.25 0.29 6.45
N ILE A 136 0.89 0.25 5.29
CA ILE A 136 0.61 1.13 4.16
C ILE A 136 0.61 0.28 2.88
N LEU A 137 -0.38 0.47 2.01
CA LEU A 137 -0.69 -0.42 0.89
C LEU A 137 -0.83 0.35 -0.42
N GLY A 138 -0.93 -0.40 -1.53
CA GLY A 138 -1.29 0.09 -2.85
C GLY A 138 -0.11 0.44 -3.75
N GLY A 139 1.03 0.74 -3.18
CA GLY A 139 2.12 1.38 -3.89
C GLY A 139 1.82 2.84 -4.22
N GLY A 140 2.84 3.65 -4.39
CA GLY A 140 2.73 5.02 -4.89
C GLY A 140 3.27 5.15 -6.30
N TYR A 141 3.12 6.31 -6.89
CA TYR A 141 3.61 6.60 -8.25
C TYR A 141 5.12 6.37 -8.44
N THR A 142 5.90 6.42 -7.35
CA THR A 142 7.35 6.16 -7.35
C THR A 142 7.74 4.69 -7.26
N ASP A 143 6.80 3.84 -6.89
CA ASP A 143 7.07 2.44 -6.61
C ASP A 143 7.10 1.57 -7.87
N MET A 144 7.56 0.36 -7.73
CA MET A 144 7.37 -0.68 -8.74
C MET A 144 5.94 -1.22 -8.64
N ASN A 145 5.37 -1.63 -9.75
CA ASN A 145 3.97 -2.06 -9.84
C ASN A 145 3.60 -3.27 -8.97
N TYR A 146 4.55 -4.16 -8.67
CA TYR A 146 4.32 -5.30 -7.77
C TYR A 146 4.01 -4.85 -6.33
N SER A 147 4.38 -3.61 -5.96
CA SER A 147 4.06 -3.02 -4.65
C SER A 147 2.56 -2.94 -4.36
N PHE A 148 1.71 -3.07 -5.38
CA PHE A 148 0.26 -3.17 -5.20
C PHE A 148 -0.16 -4.39 -4.38
N GLN A 149 0.55 -5.50 -4.51
CA GLN A 149 0.23 -6.75 -3.82
C GLN A 149 1.02 -6.94 -2.52
N ASP A 150 2.01 -6.10 -2.27
CA ASP A 150 2.88 -6.21 -1.12
C ASP A 150 2.31 -5.47 0.10
N ILE A 151 2.65 -6.00 1.28
CA ILE A 151 2.33 -5.39 2.56
C ILE A 151 3.58 -4.70 3.08
N PHE A 152 3.50 -3.39 3.26
CA PHE A 152 4.60 -2.61 3.81
C PHE A 152 4.29 -2.13 5.21
N GLY A 153 5.30 -2.22 6.09
CA GLY A 153 5.33 -1.49 7.35
C GLY A 153 6.10 -0.19 7.17
N GLN A 154 5.52 0.90 7.66
CA GLN A 154 6.16 2.22 7.61
C GLN A 154 6.13 2.89 8.98
N ASN A 155 7.17 3.65 9.30
CA ASN A 155 7.19 4.47 10.50
C ASN A 155 5.96 5.39 10.52
N PRO A 156 5.14 5.40 11.60
CA PRO A 156 3.90 6.17 11.65
C PRO A 156 4.09 7.70 11.55
N LEU A 157 5.29 8.21 11.75
CA LEU A 157 5.65 9.62 11.52
C LEU A 157 6.22 9.89 10.12
N ASN A 158 6.36 8.88 9.27
CA ASN A 158 6.82 9.09 7.89
C ASN A 158 5.81 9.91 7.10
N ARG A 159 6.30 10.95 6.41
CA ARG A 159 5.52 11.91 5.64
C ARG A 159 6.06 12.03 4.22
N SER A 160 6.33 10.87 3.59
CA SER A 160 6.73 10.82 2.19
C SER A 160 5.66 11.43 1.28
N GLU A 161 6.10 12.08 0.22
CA GLU A 161 5.22 12.65 -0.81
C GLU A 161 4.39 11.61 -1.59
N SER A 162 4.68 10.32 -1.40
CA SER A 162 3.87 9.22 -1.92
C SER A 162 2.89 8.62 -0.91
N ASN A 163 2.89 9.10 0.36
CA ASN A 163 1.99 8.60 1.40
C ASN A 163 0.71 9.44 1.44
N GLY A 164 -0.40 8.79 1.19
CA GLY A 164 -1.73 9.37 1.18
C GLY A 164 -2.71 8.62 2.08
N ILE A 165 -3.97 8.75 1.79
CA ILE A 165 -5.06 8.26 2.64
C ILE A 165 -6.27 7.88 1.79
N ARG A 166 -6.91 6.78 2.17
CA ARG A 166 -8.29 6.44 1.82
C ARG A 166 -9.09 6.23 3.10
N LEU A 167 -10.27 6.78 3.17
CA LEU A 167 -11.16 6.60 4.31
C LEU A 167 -12.24 5.57 4.00
N VAL A 168 -12.69 4.90 5.06
CA VAL A 168 -13.80 3.97 5.03
C VAL A 168 -14.84 4.35 6.07
N GLU A 169 -16.08 3.96 5.82
CA GLU A 169 -17.17 4.04 6.77
C GLU A 169 -17.67 2.64 7.07
N TYR A 170 -17.75 2.31 8.35
CA TYR A 170 -18.28 1.03 8.80
C TYR A 170 -19.75 1.22 9.15
N LEU A 171 -20.65 0.56 8.42
CA LEU A 171 -22.09 0.70 8.60
C LEU A 171 -22.55 0.35 10.03
N ASN A 172 -21.83 -0.53 10.72
CA ASN A 172 -22.07 -0.91 12.11
C ASN A 172 -21.19 -0.10 13.11
N GLY A 173 -20.62 1.02 12.68
CA GLY A 173 -19.85 1.98 13.49
C GLY A 173 -18.37 1.66 13.66
N THR A 174 -17.96 0.41 13.79
CA THR A 174 -16.56 0.02 14.00
C THR A 174 -16.22 -1.30 13.29
N PRO A 175 -14.96 -1.51 12.87
CA PRO A 175 -14.54 -2.80 12.36
C PRO A 175 -14.54 -3.86 13.45
N GLU A 176 -14.64 -5.12 13.07
CA GLU A 176 -14.49 -6.23 14.01
C GLU A 176 -13.12 -6.18 14.71
N LYS A 177 -13.10 -6.42 16.03
CA LYS A 177 -11.86 -6.35 16.84
C LYS A 177 -10.71 -7.18 16.26
N LYS A 178 -11.01 -8.37 15.75
CA LYS A 178 -9.99 -9.26 15.16
C LYS A 178 -9.31 -8.68 13.93
N SER A 179 -10.01 -7.82 13.17
CA SER A 179 -9.45 -7.16 11.98
C SER A 179 -8.49 -6.01 12.31
N LEU A 180 -8.46 -5.57 13.57
CA LEU A 180 -7.55 -4.56 14.09
C LEU A 180 -6.27 -5.14 14.71
N ASN A 181 -6.17 -6.46 14.80
CA ASN A 181 -4.99 -7.11 15.37
C ASN A 181 -3.72 -6.75 14.60
N ASP A 182 -2.61 -6.80 15.31
CA ASP A 182 -1.28 -6.61 14.70
C ASP A 182 -1.01 -7.70 13.66
N ILE A 183 -0.40 -7.29 12.57
CA ILE A 183 0.01 -8.19 11.49
C ILE A 183 1.37 -8.77 11.83
N ILE A 184 1.43 -10.07 12.02
CA ILE A 184 2.67 -10.79 12.24
C ILE A 184 3.10 -11.35 10.88
N LEU A 185 4.16 -10.77 10.31
CA LEU A 185 4.81 -11.37 9.16
C LEU A 185 5.62 -12.57 9.65
N GLN A 186 5.23 -13.76 9.22
CA GLN A 186 6.06 -14.94 9.43
C GLN A 186 7.24 -14.85 8.47
N GLU A 187 8.41 -14.57 9.01
CA GLU A 187 9.66 -14.80 8.27
C GLU A 187 9.81 -16.30 8.05
N ARG A 188 9.93 -16.69 6.82
CA ARG A 188 10.14 -18.08 6.45
C ARG A 188 11.58 -18.46 6.82
N ASP A 189 11.74 -19.36 7.78
CA ASP A 189 13.05 -19.86 8.20
C ASP A 189 13.50 -20.99 7.26
N PHE A 190 14.03 -20.61 6.11
CA PHE A 190 14.53 -21.54 5.10
C PHE A 190 15.62 -22.50 5.60
N LEU A 191 16.32 -22.15 6.70
CA LEU A 191 17.37 -22.99 7.26
C LEU A 191 16.81 -24.16 8.09
N ASN A 192 15.65 -23.97 8.71
CA ASN A 192 15.01 -24.96 9.55
C ASN A 192 13.73 -25.56 8.92
N GLU A 193 13.38 -25.18 7.71
CA GLU A 193 12.29 -25.84 6.99
C GLU A 193 12.65 -27.30 6.71
N LYS A 194 11.74 -28.18 7.09
CA LYS A 194 11.87 -29.58 6.65
C LYS A 194 11.76 -29.65 5.13
N LEU A 195 12.79 -30.21 4.51
CA LEU A 195 12.73 -30.52 3.11
C LEU A 195 11.48 -31.38 2.85
N VAL A 196 10.78 -31.09 1.76
CA VAL A 196 9.69 -31.98 1.31
C VAL A 196 10.25 -33.37 1.04
N SER A 197 9.49 -34.43 1.35
CA SER A 197 9.94 -35.77 1.06
C SER A 197 10.16 -35.94 -0.44
N GLU A 198 11.10 -36.81 -0.82
CA GLU A 198 11.41 -37.13 -2.22
C GLU A 198 10.13 -37.49 -2.99
N GLU A 199 9.23 -38.23 -2.36
CA GLU A 199 7.95 -38.64 -2.93
C GLU A 199 7.04 -37.42 -3.29
N ILE A 200 6.97 -36.43 -2.41
CA ILE A 200 6.24 -35.17 -2.67
C ILE A 200 6.93 -34.38 -3.77
N PHE A 201 8.27 -34.29 -3.71
CA PHE A 201 9.07 -33.58 -4.73
C PHE A 201 8.89 -34.22 -6.13
N GLU A 202 8.94 -35.55 -6.23
CA GLU A 202 8.68 -36.26 -7.48
C GLU A 202 7.24 -36.07 -7.98
N SER A 203 6.27 -36.01 -7.07
CA SER A 203 4.88 -35.71 -7.43
C SER A 203 4.75 -34.33 -8.08
N TYR A 204 5.41 -33.30 -7.52
CA TYR A 204 5.47 -31.98 -8.14
C TYR A 204 6.16 -32.00 -9.49
N LEU A 205 7.31 -32.65 -9.62
CA LEU A 205 8.02 -32.79 -10.88
C LEU A 205 7.15 -33.45 -11.94
N ASN A 206 6.39 -34.47 -11.57
CA ASN A 206 5.51 -35.19 -12.52
C ASN A 206 4.31 -34.34 -12.94
N ASN A 207 3.76 -33.51 -12.05
CA ASN A 207 2.66 -32.59 -12.37
C ASN A 207 3.10 -31.45 -13.31
N PHE A 208 4.39 -31.06 -13.25
CA PHE A 208 4.96 -29.98 -14.06
C PHE A 208 5.88 -30.48 -15.16
N LYS A 209 5.99 -31.81 -15.38
CA LYS A 209 6.58 -32.36 -16.61
C LYS A 209 5.66 -32.00 -17.77
N TYR A 210 6.04 -30.95 -18.49
CA TYR A 210 5.54 -30.80 -19.86
C TYR A 210 5.83 -32.12 -20.59
N ASP A 211 4.86 -32.64 -21.33
CA ASP A 211 5.09 -33.75 -22.26
C ASP A 211 6.37 -33.46 -23.00
N LYS A 212 7.25 -34.48 -23.09
CA LYS A 212 8.57 -34.34 -23.66
C LYS A 212 8.48 -33.88 -25.12
N ILE A 213 8.23 -32.60 -25.31
CA ILE A 213 8.64 -31.95 -26.54
C ILE A 213 10.15 -31.90 -26.42
N ASP A 214 10.79 -32.68 -27.23
CA ASP A 214 12.24 -32.70 -27.33
C ASP A 214 12.66 -31.30 -27.79
N LEU A 215 13.02 -30.46 -26.82
CA LEU A 215 13.56 -29.13 -27.05
C LEU A 215 14.97 -29.27 -27.64
N ASN A 216 15.08 -30.04 -28.72
CA ASN A 216 16.31 -30.11 -29.47
C ASN A 216 16.56 -28.75 -30.11
N PRO A 217 17.61 -28.01 -29.69
CA PRO A 217 17.91 -26.68 -30.21
C PRO A 217 17.99 -26.61 -31.75
N LYS A 218 18.26 -27.75 -32.40
CA LYS A 218 18.30 -27.85 -33.87
C LYS A 218 16.91 -27.83 -34.52
N VAL A 219 15.85 -28.13 -33.78
CA VAL A 219 14.46 -28.04 -34.29
C VAL A 219 13.95 -26.61 -34.18
N LEU A 220 14.32 -25.90 -33.10
CA LEU A 220 13.95 -24.50 -32.89
C LEU A 220 14.64 -23.51 -33.85
N MET A 221 15.81 -23.90 -34.42
CA MET A 221 16.52 -23.09 -35.42
C MET A 221 16.04 -23.32 -36.86
N LYS A 222 15.14 -24.25 -37.12
CA LYS A 222 14.65 -24.56 -38.49
C LYS A 222 13.44 -23.74 -38.91
N ASP A 223 12.73 -23.13 -37.95
CA ASP A 223 11.52 -22.31 -38.23
C ASP A 223 11.75 -20.81 -38.32
N ASP A 224 13.02 -20.37 -38.23
CA ASP A 224 13.35 -18.94 -38.20
C ASP A 224 13.66 -18.36 -39.63
N THR A 225 13.25 -19.04 -40.68
CA THR A 225 13.53 -18.59 -42.06
C THR A 225 12.27 -18.23 -42.87
N THR A 226 11.19 -17.83 -42.22
CA THR A 226 10.03 -17.24 -42.91
C THR A 226 9.44 -16.07 -42.14
N PHE A 227 10.18 -14.95 -42.09
CA PHE A 227 9.61 -13.62 -42.04
C PHE A 227 10.12 -12.86 -43.26
N ASP A 228 9.37 -12.97 -44.35
CA ASP A 228 9.30 -11.99 -45.42
C ASP A 228 8.19 -10.97 -45.11
#